data_b519fd740584a79bf9bc770f932291f2
#
_entry.id   b519fd740584a79bf9bc770f932291f2
#
_cell.length_a   1.000
_cell.length_b   1.000
_cell.length_c   1.000
_cell.angle_alpha   90.00
_cell.angle_beta   90.00
_cell.angle_gamma   90.00
#
_symmetry.space_group_name_H-M   'P 1'
#
loop_
_entity.id
_entity.type
_entity.pdbx_description
1 polymer ?
#
loop_
_entity_poly.entity_id
_entity_poly.type
_entity_poly.pdbx_seq_one_letter_code
_entity_poly.pdbx_strand_id
1 'polypeptide(L)'
;AFQADPLIIFLPICDRNATNPFLPFNPHNAEPAPVPWIVGVNSLVDLIRTGVFVREPETLIEYNQQFDQIAPVSLYYDNTSTIPEKVTKEVREFYFDDQPITMKLFRNLTDMYSDRMFIWPSVEALRVHKGPHYFYYFDYLGEYSFQEILAGKRVLVGSSDLDDLIYIWKIKNPFEVGEPTTSQDLNISHLLLNLIYNFISSGKPTPPGFDFEWPQWDNEQQNFISFGISGEVTVNSTLLPSRVNFWSQLHFNEEIIECC
;
A
#
# COMPACT_ATOMS: atom_id res chain seq x y z
N ALA A 1 20.73 -14.02 -11.57
CA ALA A 1 20.25 -12.94 -12.40
C ALA A 1 18.91 -12.47 -11.89
N PHE A 2 18.75 -11.17 -11.65
CA PHE A 2 17.47 -10.58 -11.32
C PHE A 2 16.55 -10.72 -12.53
N GLN A 3 15.47 -11.46 -12.38
CA GLN A 3 14.46 -11.54 -13.44
C GLN A 3 13.50 -10.36 -13.23
N ALA A 4 13.23 -9.61 -14.29
CA ALA A 4 12.23 -8.55 -14.30
C ALA A 4 10.83 -9.18 -14.27
N ASP A 5 10.50 -9.76 -13.13
CA ASP A 5 9.30 -10.54 -12.95
C ASP A 5 8.35 -9.78 -12.05
N PRO A 6 7.11 -9.49 -12.47
CA PRO A 6 6.12 -8.95 -11.58
C PRO A 6 5.90 -9.94 -10.42
N LEU A 7 5.82 -9.43 -9.19
CA LEU A 7 5.60 -10.25 -8.00
C LEU A 7 4.34 -11.10 -8.13
N ILE A 8 3.32 -10.55 -8.79
CA ILE A 8 2.04 -11.21 -9.05
C ILE A 8 1.92 -11.43 -10.56
N ILE A 9 2.05 -12.67 -10.98
CA ILE A 9 1.98 -13.07 -12.40
C ILE A 9 0.54 -13.26 -12.86
N PHE A 10 -0.33 -13.76 -11.98
CA PHE A 10 -1.74 -14.00 -12.28
C PHE A 10 -2.58 -12.85 -11.73
N LEU A 11 -3.09 -12.02 -12.62
CA LEU A 11 -3.97 -10.91 -12.29
C LEU A 11 -5.43 -11.26 -12.63
N PRO A 12 -6.41 -10.65 -11.95
CA PRO A 12 -7.81 -10.75 -12.35
C PRO A 12 -7.99 -10.27 -13.79
N ILE A 13 -8.76 -11.02 -14.56
CA ILE A 13 -9.16 -10.65 -15.92
C ILE A 13 -10.67 -10.53 -16.00
N CYS A 14 -11.15 -9.72 -16.92
CA CYS A 14 -12.58 -9.67 -17.22
C CYS A 14 -13.01 -10.99 -17.89
N ASP A 15 -14.11 -11.56 -17.43
CA ASP A 15 -14.63 -12.84 -17.89
C ASP A 15 -16.03 -12.69 -18.53
N ARG A 16 -16.31 -11.56 -19.16
CA ARG A 16 -17.64 -11.20 -19.69
C ARG A 16 -18.28 -12.25 -20.61
N ASN A 17 -17.46 -13.09 -21.22
CA ASN A 17 -17.90 -14.16 -22.11
C ASN A 17 -18.21 -15.48 -21.37
N ALA A 18 -18.01 -15.54 -20.06
CA ALA A 18 -18.37 -16.71 -19.24
C ALA A 18 -19.88 -16.80 -19.07
N THR A 19 -20.40 -18.01 -18.87
CA THR A 19 -21.84 -18.26 -18.65
C THR A 19 -22.37 -17.51 -17.41
N ASN A 20 -21.57 -17.42 -16.36
CA ASN A 20 -21.84 -16.65 -15.15
C ASN A 20 -20.57 -15.83 -14.82
N PRO A 21 -20.40 -14.67 -15.42
CA PRO A 21 -19.20 -13.88 -15.24
C PRO A 21 -19.07 -13.36 -13.80
N PHE A 22 -17.88 -13.49 -13.22
CA PHE A 22 -17.55 -12.90 -11.92
C PHE A 22 -17.11 -11.44 -12.09
N LEU A 23 -16.33 -11.13 -13.12
CA LEU A 23 -15.84 -9.79 -13.43
C LEU A 23 -16.23 -9.42 -14.88
N PRO A 24 -17.52 -9.10 -15.14
CA PRO A 24 -18.02 -8.87 -16.50
C PRO A 24 -17.54 -7.56 -17.13
N PHE A 25 -16.99 -6.63 -16.32
CA PHE A 25 -16.54 -5.32 -16.75
C PHE A 25 -15.14 -5.01 -16.23
N ASN A 26 -14.44 -4.10 -16.87
CA ASN A 26 -13.25 -3.49 -16.29
C ASN A 26 -13.62 -2.85 -14.94
N PRO A 27 -12.91 -3.16 -13.83
CA PRO A 27 -13.21 -2.59 -12.51
C PRO A 27 -13.26 -1.06 -12.48
N HIS A 28 -12.47 -0.37 -13.31
CA HIS A 28 -12.50 1.09 -13.44
C HIS A 28 -13.85 1.63 -13.96
N ASN A 29 -14.59 0.81 -14.70
CA ASN A 29 -15.90 1.15 -15.26
C ASN A 29 -17.07 0.59 -14.42
N ALA A 30 -16.78 -0.14 -13.33
CA ALA A 30 -17.78 -0.70 -12.46
C ALA A 30 -18.24 0.35 -11.43
N GLU A 31 -19.56 0.37 -11.15
CA GLU A 31 -20.07 1.20 -10.08
C GLU A 31 -19.81 0.53 -8.74
N PRO A 32 -19.07 1.17 -7.80
CA PRO A 32 -18.79 0.58 -6.51
C PRO A 32 -20.05 0.38 -5.68
N ALA A 33 -20.13 -0.76 -4.97
CA ALA A 33 -21.22 -1.01 -4.03
C ALA A 33 -21.18 0.04 -2.89
N PRO A 34 -22.32 0.67 -2.53
CA PRO A 34 -22.37 1.72 -1.52
C PRO A 34 -22.39 1.14 -0.09
N VAL A 35 -21.46 0.25 0.21
CA VAL A 35 -21.33 -0.39 1.54
C VAL A 35 -20.30 0.36 2.39
N PRO A 36 -20.45 0.37 3.73
CA PRO A 36 -19.41 0.93 4.60
C PRO A 36 -18.07 0.22 4.42
N TRP A 37 -16.97 0.97 4.44
CA TRP A 37 -15.64 0.43 4.16
C TRP A 37 -14.56 1.06 5.06
N ILE A 38 -13.65 0.25 5.58
CA ILE A 38 -12.39 0.68 6.18
C ILE A 38 -11.25 0.22 5.29
N VAL A 39 -10.35 1.14 4.98
CA VAL A 39 -9.13 0.88 4.21
C VAL A 39 -7.93 1.31 5.05
N GLY A 40 -6.86 0.53 5.01
CA GLY A 40 -5.60 0.87 5.65
C GLY A 40 -4.41 0.59 4.75
N VAL A 41 -3.37 1.38 4.92
CA VAL A 41 -2.07 1.14 4.28
C VAL A 41 -0.96 1.33 5.29
N ASN A 42 0.08 0.51 5.17
CA ASN A 42 1.29 0.60 5.98
C ASN A 42 2.32 1.50 5.30
N SER A 43 3.22 2.11 6.08
CA SER A 43 4.20 3.08 5.55
C SER A 43 5.26 2.49 4.62
N LEU A 44 5.58 1.21 4.79
CA LEU A 44 6.58 0.46 4.01
C LEU A 44 5.93 -0.77 3.38
N VAL A 45 4.71 -0.63 2.90
CA VAL A 45 3.86 -1.75 2.52
C VAL A 45 4.49 -2.64 1.43
N ASP A 46 5.30 -2.11 0.51
CA ASP A 46 5.95 -2.94 -0.50
C ASP A 46 7.41 -3.35 -0.15
N LEU A 47 7.73 -3.45 1.14
CA LEU A 47 8.96 -4.10 1.57
C LEU A 47 8.98 -5.61 1.20
N ILE A 48 7.82 -6.21 0.97
CA ILE A 48 7.69 -7.56 0.43
C ILE A 48 8.47 -7.72 -0.89
N ARG A 49 8.47 -6.69 -1.73
CA ARG A 49 9.21 -6.66 -2.99
C ARG A 49 10.66 -6.27 -2.78
N THR A 50 10.90 -5.21 -2.02
CA THR A 50 12.25 -4.64 -1.91
C THR A 50 13.15 -5.34 -0.89
N GLY A 51 12.60 -6.14 0.01
CA GLY A 51 13.36 -6.88 1.01
C GLY A 51 14.43 -7.82 0.44
N VAL A 52 14.24 -8.31 -0.79
CA VAL A 52 15.26 -9.11 -1.48
C VAL A 52 16.59 -8.38 -1.65
N PHE A 53 16.57 -7.07 -1.90
CA PHE A 53 17.79 -6.28 -2.06
C PHE A 53 18.61 -6.14 -0.77
N VAL A 54 18.00 -6.37 0.37
CA VAL A 54 18.70 -6.44 1.66
C VAL A 54 19.35 -7.81 1.87
N ARG A 55 18.66 -8.87 1.47
CA ARG A 55 19.15 -10.24 1.61
C ARG A 55 20.22 -10.58 0.57
N GLU A 56 20.07 -10.03 -0.63
CA GLU A 56 20.91 -10.27 -1.81
C GLU A 56 21.33 -8.92 -2.43
N PRO A 57 22.29 -8.19 -1.80
CA PRO A 57 22.65 -6.83 -2.21
C PRO A 57 23.18 -6.70 -3.65
N GLU A 58 23.74 -7.77 -4.22
CA GLU A 58 24.17 -7.82 -5.61
C GLU A 58 23.00 -7.64 -6.58
N THR A 59 21.80 -8.08 -6.22
CA THR A 59 20.61 -7.89 -7.05
C THR A 59 20.22 -6.43 -7.19
N LEU A 60 20.52 -5.58 -6.20
CA LEU A 60 20.29 -4.15 -6.29
C LEU A 60 21.21 -3.48 -7.32
N ILE A 61 22.43 -3.97 -7.48
CA ILE A 61 23.37 -3.48 -8.49
C ILE A 61 22.82 -3.78 -9.88
N GLU A 62 22.39 -5.02 -10.10
CA GLU A 62 21.77 -5.45 -11.37
C GLU A 62 20.48 -4.66 -11.64
N TYR A 63 19.61 -4.51 -10.63
CA TYR A 63 18.39 -3.72 -10.71
C TYR A 63 18.68 -2.28 -11.16
N ASN A 64 19.64 -1.60 -10.53
CA ASN A 64 20.01 -0.22 -10.92
C ASN A 64 20.53 -0.14 -12.36
N GLN A 65 21.30 -1.12 -12.83
CA GLN A 65 21.82 -1.17 -14.20
C GLN A 65 20.73 -1.40 -15.25
N GLN A 66 19.69 -2.18 -14.88
CA GLN A 66 18.60 -2.57 -15.77
C GLN A 66 17.29 -1.85 -15.44
N PHE A 67 17.32 -0.77 -14.67
CA PHE A 67 16.13 -0.07 -14.19
C PHE A 67 15.12 0.24 -15.31
N ASP A 68 15.60 0.74 -16.45
CA ASP A 68 14.75 1.12 -17.58
C ASP A 68 14.00 -0.06 -18.21
N GLN A 69 14.51 -1.28 -18.03
CA GLN A 69 13.87 -2.51 -18.52
C GLN A 69 12.98 -3.16 -17.45
N ILE A 70 13.37 -3.04 -16.18
CA ILE A 70 12.69 -3.69 -15.07
C ILE A 70 11.51 -2.86 -14.56
N ALA A 71 11.67 -1.54 -14.45
CA ALA A 71 10.66 -0.68 -13.86
C ALA A 71 9.30 -0.74 -14.57
N PRO A 72 9.20 -0.72 -15.91
CA PRO A 72 7.91 -0.85 -16.59
C PRO A 72 7.16 -2.12 -16.21
N VAL A 73 7.84 -3.26 -16.18
CA VAL A 73 7.25 -4.56 -15.87
C VAL A 73 6.93 -4.67 -14.38
N SER A 74 7.86 -4.31 -13.51
CA SER A 74 7.70 -4.47 -12.06
C SER A 74 6.74 -3.47 -11.43
N LEU A 75 6.49 -2.33 -12.09
CA LEU A 75 5.50 -1.31 -11.71
C LEU A 75 4.23 -1.40 -12.56
N TYR A 76 4.07 -2.42 -13.38
CA TYR A 76 2.88 -2.73 -14.19
C TYR A 76 2.41 -1.58 -15.09
N TYR A 77 3.33 -0.92 -15.78
CA TYR A 77 2.98 0.10 -16.78
C TYR A 77 3.55 -0.19 -18.19
N ASP A 78 4.22 -1.32 -18.37
CA ASP A 78 4.75 -1.76 -19.66
C ASP A 78 3.67 -1.88 -20.75
N ASN A 79 2.46 -2.32 -20.38
CA ASN A 79 1.33 -2.50 -21.28
C ASN A 79 0.22 -1.44 -21.10
N THR A 80 0.29 -0.62 -20.04
CA THR A 80 -0.75 0.37 -19.73
C THR A 80 -0.32 1.79 -20.12
N SER A 81 0.96 2.06 -20.26
CA SER A 81 1.47 3.34 -20.75
C SER A 81 1.73 3.31 -22.25
N THR A 82 1.38 4.39 -22.95
CA THR A 82 1.74 4.59 -24.37
C THR A 82 3.20 4.99 -24.57
N ILE A 83 3.87 5.47 -23.51
CA ILE A 83 5.27 5.93 -23.54
C ILE A 83 5.98 5.47 -22.26
N PRO A 84 6.21 4.14 -22.07
CA PRO A 84 6.81 3.61 -20.85
C PRO A 84 8.18 4.21 -20.50
N GLU A 85 9.01 4.54 -21.50
CA GLU A 85 10.32 5.12 -21.31
C GLU A 85 10.25 6.51 -20.67
N LYS A 86 9.24 7.30 -21.02
CA LYS A 86 9.00 8.61 -20.39
C LYS A 86 8.59 8.45 -18.93
N VAL A 87 7.67 7.54 -18.66
CA VAL A 87 7.24 7.23 -17.28
C VAL A 87 8.44 6.77 -16.44
N THR A 88 9.25 5.87 -16.98
CA THR A 88 10.45 5.36 -16.29
C THR A 88 11.40 6.49 -15.91
N LYS A 89 11.64 7.43 -16.82
CA LYS A 89 12.49 8.59 -16.56
C LYS A 89 11.90 9.48 -15.46
N GLU A 90 10.60 9.80 -15.53
CA GLU A 90 9.92 10.61 -14.52
C GLU A 90 9.94 9.95 -13.14
N VAL A 91 9.73 8.64 -13.07
CA VAL A 91 9.85 7.85 -11.83
C VAL A 91 11.27 7.90 -11.27
N ARG A 92 12.28 7.73 -12.13
CA ARG A 92 13.68 7.78 -11.71
C ARG A 92 14.08 9.15 -11.18
N GLU A 93 13.67 10.20 -11.86
CA GLU A 93 13.91 11.58 -11.42
C GLU A 93 13.22 11.86 -10.08
N PHE A 94 11.94 11.51 -9.95
CA PHE A 94 11.15 11.81 -8.76
C PHE A 94 11.66 11.11 -7.48
N TYR A 95 11.99 9.83 -7.56
CA TYR A 95 12.40 9.05 -6.39
C TYR A 95 13.90 9.06 -6.13
N PHE A 96 14.72 9.28 -7.14
CA PHE A 96 16.18 9.09 -7.02
C PHE A 96 17.00 10.30 -7.49
N ASP A 97 16.38 11.39 -7.93
CA ASP A 97 17.10 12.55 -8.50
C ASP A 97 18.12 12.13 -9.58
N ASP A 98 17.75 11.13 -10.40
CA ASP A 98 18.63 10.46 -11.38
C ASP A 98 19.92 9.83 -10.81
N GLN A 99 20.02 9.73 -9.47
CA GLN A 99 21.18 9.11 -8.83
C GLN A 99 21.14 7.57 -8.98
N PRO A 100 22.31 6.91 -8.88
CA PRO A 100 22.37 5.46 -8.80
C PRO A 100 21.59 4.91 -7.61
N ILE A 101 20.73 3.93 -7.87
CA ILE A 101 19.94 3.27 -6.83
C ILE A 101 20.85 2.35 -6.01
N THR A 102 21.09 2.76 -4.77
CA THR A 102 21.95 2.06 -3.81
C THR A 102 21.21 1.89 -2.48
N MET A 103 21.80 1.17 -1.54
CA MET A 103 21.24 1.05 -0.20
C MET A 103 21.06 2.40 0.53
N LYS A 104 21.71 3.47 0.11
CA LYS A 104 21.45 4.82 0.64
C LYS A 104 20.07 5.35 0.24
N LEU A 105 19.57 4.92 -0.91
CA LEU A 105 18.25 5.29 -1.44
C LEU A 105 17.23 4.15 -1.28
N PHE A 106 17.52 3.18 -0.40
CA PHE A 106 16.67 2.01 -0.21
C PHE A 106 15.27 2.39 0.28
N ARG A 107 15.15 3.44 1.12
CA ARG A 107 13.84 3.97 1.54
C ARG A 107 13.07 4.51 0.33
N ASN A 108 13.69 5.29 -0.54
CA ASN A 108 13.06 5.83 -1.74
C ASN A 108 12.60 4.72 -2.69
N LEU A 109 13.41 3.66 -2.82
CA LEU A 109 13.04 2.48 -3.61
C LEU A 109 11.81 1.76 -3.03
N THR A 110 11.75 1.59 -1.72
CA THR A 110 10.59 0.99 -1.05
C THR A 110 9.37 1.90 -1.16
N ASP A 111 9.54 3.22 -1.00
CA ASP A 111 8.46 4.20 -1.16
C ASP A 111 7.90 4.20 -2.59
N MET A 112 8.75 4.12 -3.62
CA MET A 112 8.33 4.04 -5.02
C MET A 112 7.37 2.87 -5.27
N TYR A 113 7.74 1.68 -4.81
CA TYR A 113 6.90 0.50 -4.94
C TYR A 113 5.64 0.59 -4.06
N SER A 114 5.77 1.04 -2.81
CA SER A 114 4.63 1.21 -1.90
C SER A 114 3.59 2.17 -2.46
N ASP A 115 4.04 3.26 -3.08
CA ASP A 115 3.15 4.25 -3.68
C ASP A 115 2.40 3.69 -4.87
N ARG A 116 3.12 3.06 -5.79
CA ARG A 116 2.52 2.53 -7.02
C ARG A 116 1.57 1.39 -6.75
N MET A 117 1.92 0.48 -5.82
CA MET A 117 1.18 -0.75 -5.62
C MET A 117 0.04 -0.64 -4.62
N PHE A 118 0.15 0.26 -3.65
CA PHE A 118 -0.79 0.29 -2.52
C PHE A 118 -1.32 1.68 -2.20
N ILE A 119 -0.45 2.69 -2.01
CA ILE A 119 -0.88 3.98 -1.47
C ILE A 119 -1.74 4.73 -2.49
N TRP A 120 -1.22 4.96 -3.70
CA TRP A 120 -1.97 5.65 -4.75
C TRP A 120 -3.24 4.89 -5.15
N PRO A 121 -3.22 3.57 -5.43
CA PRO A 121 -4.44 2.84 -5.76
C PRO A 121 -5.49 2.86 -4.64
N SER A 122 -5.07 2.84 -3.37
CA SER A 122 -5.99 2.96 -2.25
C SER A 122 -6.69 4.32 -2.22
N VAL A 123 -5.95 5.40 -2.46
CA VAL A 123 -6.53 6.75 -2.55
C VAL A 123 -7.49 6.86 -3.75
N GLU A 124 -7.13 6.31 -4.92
CA GLU A 124 -8.04 6.29 -6.08
C GLU A 124 -9.31 5.48 -5.80
N ALA A 125 -9.20 4.33 -5.14
CA ALA A 125 -10.35 3.53 -4.75
C ALA A 125 -11.26 4.28 -3.77
N LEU A 126 -10.71 5.03 -2.81
CA LEU A 126 -11.46 5.88 -1.90
C LEU A 126 -12.21 7.01 -2.65
N ARG A 127 -11.58 7.61 -3.66
CA ARG A 127 -12.18 8.69 -4.48
C ARG A 127 -13.44 8.27 -5.22
N VAL A 128 -13.50 7.02 -5.67
CA VAL A 128 -14.64 6.50 -6.44
C VAL A 128 -15.69 5.81 -5.57
N HIS A 129 -15.34 5.41 -4.34
CA HIS A 129 -16.26 4.70 -3.45
C HIS A 129 -17.47 5.55 -3.07
N LYS A 130 -18.67 4.93 -2.96
CA LYS A 130 -19.94 5.63 -2.74
C LYS A 130 -20.52 5.50 -1.34
N GLY A 131 -20.07 4.49 -0.58
CA GLY A 131 -20.54 4.26 0.80
C GLY A 131 -19.74 5.08 1.83
N PRO A 132 -20.18 5.09 3.10
CA PRO A 132 -19.36 5.64 4.18
C PRO A 132 -18.03 4.90 4.26
N HIS A 133 -16.92 5.61 4.23
CA HIS A 133 -15.62 4.96 4.28
C HIS A 133 -14.63 5.73 5.13
N TYR A 134 -13.66 4.99 5.66
CA TYR A 134 -12.67 5.45 6.63
C TYR A 134 -11.30 4.97 6.19
N PHE A 135 -10.30 5.83 6.35
CA PHE A 135 -8.94 5.53 5.92
C PHE A 135 -7.96 5.65 7.09
N TYR A 136 -7.01 4.69 7.21
CA TYR A 136 -5.91 4.81 8.14
C TYR A 136 -4.56 4.60 7.47
N TYR A 137 -3.55 5.28 8.01
CA TYR A 137 -2.15 5.11 7.67
C TYR A 137 -1.42 4.54 8.89
N PHE A 138 -0.79 3.39 8.72
CA PHE A 138 -0.15 2.68 9.80
C PHE A 138 1.37 2.79 9.66
N ASP A 139 2.01 3.50 10.61
CA ASP A 139 3.46 3.71 10.67
C ASP A 139 4.06 3.26 12.01
N TYR A 140 3.24 2.66 12.87
CA TYR A 140 3.64 2.22 14.20
C TYR A 140 4.73 1.14 14.13
N LEU A 141 5.81 1.38 14.88
CA LEU A 141 6.93 0.47 14.98
C LEU A 141 6.91 -0.25 16.34
N GLY A 142 6.25 -1.40 16.39
CA GLY A 142 6.17 -2.23 17.59
C GLY A 142 7.36 -3.17 17.80
N GLU A 143 7.21 -4.06 18.78
CA GLU A 143 8.25 -5.04 19.12
C GLU A 143 8.49 -6.03 17.97
N TYR A 144 7.46 -6.44 17.27
CA TYR A 144 7.51 -7.37 16.13
C TYR A 144 7.17 -6.68 14.83
N SER A 145 7.77 -7.15 13.74
CA SER A 145 7.52 -6.64 12.38
C SER A 145 7.81 -7.72 11.35
N PHE A 146 7.02 -7.74 10.28
CA PHE A 146 7.30 -8.56 9.10
C PHE A 146 8.59 -8.18 8.37
N GLN A 147 9.20 -7.02 8.65
CA GLN A 147 10.52 -6.69 8.10
C GLN A 147 11.55 -7.79 8.34
N GLU A 148 11.51 -8.46 9.52
CA GLU A 148 12.45 -9.53 9.87
C GLU A 148 12.28 -10.75 8.95
N ILE A 149 11.07 -11.01 8.49
CA ILE A 149 10.77 -12.07 7.52
C ILE A 149 11.10 -11.61 6.09
N LEU A 150 10.64 -10.41 5.71
CA LEU A 150 10.73 -9.92 4.34
C LEU A 150 12.16 -9.54 3.96
N ALA A 151 12.91 -8.91 4.86
CA ALA A 151 14.27 -8.43 4.63
C ALA A 151 15.36 -9.18 5.42
N GLY A 152 14.99 -10.16 6.26
CA GLY A 152 15.90 -10.89 7.15
C GLY A 152 16.30 -10.10 8.41
N LYS A 153 15.94 -8.83 8.51
CA LYS A 153 16.18 -7.94 9.65
C LYS A 153 15.36 -6.67 9.51
N ARG A 154 15.23 -5.88 10.57
CA ARG A 154 14.70 -4.51 10.47
C ARG A 154 15.71 -3.59 9.78
N VAL A 155 15.28 -2.90 8.75
CA VAL A 155 16.14 -2.09 7.90
C VAL A 155 15.66 -0.65 7.75
N LEU A 156 14.37 -0.40 7.96
CA LEU A 156 13.75 0.91 7.84
C LEU A 156 12.91 1.23 9.08
N VAL A 157 12.77 2.49 9.36
CA VAL A 157 11.83 2.98 10.37
C VAL A 157 10.47 3.11 9.70
N GLY A 158 9.46 2.43 10.25
CA GLY A 158 8.11 2.36 9.72
C GLY A 158 7.54 0.95 9.75
N SER A 159 6.31 0.81 9.33
CA SER A 159 5.52 -0.41 9.36
C SER A 159 5.51 -1.08 7.98
N SER A 160 5.96 -2.32 7.91
CA SER A 160 5.96 -3.10 6.65
C SER A 160 4.60 -3.70 6.34
N ASP A 161 4.49 -4.38 5.21
CA ASP A 161 3.28 -5.13 4.86
C ASP A 161 2.87 -6.08 5.99
N LEU A 162 1.57 -6.14 6.26
CA LEU A 162 0.93 -6.95 7.29
C LEU A 162 1.26 -6.58 8.75
N ASP A 163 2.08 -5.57 9.04
CA ASP A 163 2.45 -5.23 10.41
C ASP A 163 1.24 -4.79 11.26
N ASP A 164 0.25 -4.12 10.67
CA ASP A 164 -1.01 -3.78 11.33
C ASP A 164 -1.82 -5.01 11.74
N LEU A 165 -1.72 -6.10 10.98
CA LEU A 165 -2.45 -7.34 11.26
C LEU A 165 -1.92 -8.09 12.49
N ILE A 166 -0.67 -7.84 12.93
CA ILE A 166 -0.11 -8.38 14.17
C ILE A 166 -0.95 -7.95 15.38
N TYR A 167 -1.56 -6.75 15.30
CA TYR A 167 -2.36 -6.15 16.38
C TYR A 167 -3.83 -6.57 16.35
N ILE A 168 -4.27 -7.22 15.26
CA ILE A 168 -5.65 -7.65 15.04
C ILE A 168 -5.79 -9.16 15.17
N TRP A 169 -4.79 -9.90 14.67
CA TRP A 169 -4.85 -11.34 14.54
C TRP A 169 -3.64 -12.02 15.18
N LYS A 170 -3.87 -13.20 15.72
CA LYS A 170 -2.79 -14.10 16.11
C LYS A 170 -2.27 -14.81 14.86
N ILE A 171 -1.13 -14.36 14.36
CA ILE A 171 -0.53 -14.88 13.13
C ILE A 171 0.32 -16.10 13.47
N LYS A 172 -0.11 -17.27 12.95
CA LYS A 172 0.60 -18.54 13.04
C LYS A 172 0.68 -19.18 11.66
N ASN A 173 1.79 -19.84 11.39
CA ASN A 173 2.02 -20.55 10.13
C ASN A 173 1.51 -19.84 8.83
N PRO A 174 2.34 -19.71 7.84
CA PRO A 174 3.75 -20.11 7.80
C PRO A 174 4.69 -19.10 8.45
N PHE A 175 4.18 -17.94 8.91
CA PHE A 175 4.98 -16.82 9.42
C PHE A 175 4.76 -16.65 10.93
N GLU A 176 5.72 -17.04 11.74
CA GLU A 176 5.71 -16.75 13.17
C GLU A 176 6.39 -15.40 13.41
N VAL A 177 5.61 -14.32 13.49
CA VAL A 177 6.13 -12.96 13.70
C VAL A 177 6.26 -12.62 15.17
N GLY A 178 5.46 -13.23 16.03
CA GLY A 178 5.31 -12.90 17.45
C GLY A 178 3.94 -12.27 17.74
N GLU A 179 3.68 -12.04 19.03
CA GLU A 179 2.42 -11.44 19.51
C GLU A 179 2.74 -10.14 20.27
N PRO A 180 1.86 -9.13 20.25
CA PRO A 180 2.01 -7.91 21.03
C PRO A 180 2.23 -8.24 22.52
N THR A 181 3.33 -7.77 23.11
CA THR A 181 3.66 -8.04 24.51
C THR A 181 3.94 -6.79 25.34
N THR A 182 4.44 -5.73 24.71
CA THR A 182 4.67 -4.47 25.40
C THR A 182 3.35 -3.77 25.73
N SER A 183 3.35 -2.92 26.74
CA SER A 183 2.16 -2.13 27.08
C SER A 183 1.70 -1.26 25.92
N GLN A 184 2.64 -0.74 25.12
CA GLN A 184 2.34 0.08 23.96
C GLN A 184 1.70 -0.76 22.84
N ASP A 185 2.26 -1.91 22.53
CA ASP A 185 1.70 -2.83 21.53
C ASP A 185 0.28 -3.27 21.89
N LEU A 186 0.05 -3.59 23.16
CA LEU A 186 -1.27 -3.96 23.67
C LEU A 186 -2.27 -2.80 23.56
N ASN A 187 -1.84 -1.56 23.83
CA ASN A 187 -2.71 -0.38 23.65
C ASN A 187 -3.11 -0.20 22.18
N ILE A 188 -2.17 -0.34 21.24
CA ILE A 188 -2.46 -0.29 19.79
C ILE A 188 -3.42 -1.41 19.39
N SER A 189 -3.18 -2.65 19.85
CA SER A 189 -4.06 -3.78 19.61
C SER A 189 -5.47 -3.53 20.12
N HIS A 190 -5.63 -3.10 21.37
CA HIS A 190 -6.94 -2.79 21.95
C HIS A 190 -7.64 -1.68 21.20
N LEU A 191 -6.91 -0.65 20.78
CA LEU A 191 -7.50 0.46 20.02
C LEU A 191 -8.00 -0.02 18.66
N LEU A 192 -7.16 -0.71 17.86
CA LEU A 192 -7.56 -1.25 16.55
C LEU A 192 -8.75 -2.19 16.65
N LEU A 193 -8.75 -3.09 17.63
CA LEU A 193 -9.87 -4.02 17.85
C LEU A 193 -11.17 -3.27 18.22
N ASN A 194 -11.08 -2.23 19.04
CA ASN A 194 -12.24 -1.40 19.39
C ASN A 194 -12.79 -0.63 18.18
N LEU A 195 -11.91 -0.03 17.37
CA LEU A 195 -12.31 0.67 16.14
C LEU A 195 -13.01 -0.25 15.16
N ILE A 196 -12.44 -1.44 14.92
CA ILE A 196 -13.02 -2.46 14.03
C ILE A 196 -14.35 -2.99 14.60
N TYR A 197 -14.41 -3.30 15.89
CA TYR A 197 -15.64 -3.78 16.55
C TYR A 197 -16.76 -2.76 16.43
N ASN A 198 -16.48 -1.48 16.71
CA ASN A 198 -17.47 -0.41 16.61
C ASN A 198 -17.96 -0.26 15.17
N PHE A 199 -17.05 -0.30 14.21
CA PHE A 199 -17.40 -0.22 12.78
C PHE A 199 -18.30 -1.39 12.36
N ILE A 200 -17.96 -2.63 12.72
CA ILE A 200 -18.78 -3.81 12.41
C ILE A 200 -20.16 -3.69 13.05
N SER A 201 -20.23 -3.17 14.28
CA SER A 201 -21.47 -3.12 15.05
C SER A 201 -22.40 -1.97 14.64
N SER A 202 -21.85 -0.83 14.17
CA SER A 202 -22.61 0.41 13.96
C SER A 202 -22.33 1.12 12.65
N GLY A 203 -21.39 0.65 11.85
CA GLY A 203 -20.89 1.35 10.65
C GLY A 203 -20.00 2.54 10.95
N LYS A 204 -19.66 2.79 12.23
CA LYS A 204 -18.81 3.92 12.66
C LYS A 204 -17.70 3.42 13.57
N PRO A 205 -16.41 3.66 13.25
CA PRO A 205 -15.31 3.21 14.10
C PRO A 205 -15.23 3.95 15.44
N THR A 206 -15.65 5.24 15.49
CA THR A 206 -15.69 6.06 16.68
C THR A 206 -17.10 6.57 16.92
N PRO A 207 -17.94 5.84 17.70
CA PRO A 207 -19.27 6.32 18.08
C PRO A 207 -19.20 7.47 19.08
N PRO A 208 -20.32 8.20 19.34
CA PRO A 208 -20.35 9.26 20.32
C PRO A 208 -19.81 8.83 21.69
N GLY A 209 -18.91 9.62 22.27
CA GLY A 209 -18.25 9.33 23.55
C GLY A 209 -16.92 8.59 23.42
N PHE A 210 -16.43 8.35 22.22
CA PHE A 210 -15.07 7.88 21.99
C PHE A 210 -14.07 9.03 22.24
N ASP A 211 -12.83 8.73 22.60
CA ASP A 211 -11.81 9.71 23.00
C ASP A 211 -11.41 10.66 21.87
N PHE A 212 -11.59 10.26 20.62
CA PHE A 212 -11.37 11.07 19.43
C PHE A 212 -12.40 10.71 18.35
N GLU A 213 -12.52 11.53 17.32
CA GLU A 213 -13.35 11.27 16.17
C GLU A 213 -12.47 10.83 14.98
N TRP A 214 -12.81 9.68 14.38
CA TRP A 214 -12.29 9.27 13.08
C TRP A 214 -13.27 9.75 12.02
N PRO A 215 -12.97 10.86 11.31
CA PRO A 215 -13.89 11.39 10.31
C PRO A 215 -13.96 10.46 9.10
N GLN A 216 -15.10 10.45 8.44
CA GLN A 216 -15.20 9.80 7.13
C GLN A 216 -14.25 10.48 6.15
N TRP A 217 -13.72 9.68 5.25
CA TRP A 217 -12.96 10.19 4.13
C TRP A 217 -13.92 10.79 3.09
N ASP A 218 -13.59 11.93 2.51
CA ASP A 218 -14.28 12.57 1.40
C ASP A 218 -13.28 13.17 0.41
N ASN A 219 -13.74 13.51 -0.79
CA ASN A 219 -12.89 14.02 -1.87
C ASN A 219 -12.30 15.42 -1.58
N GLU A 220 -12.91 16.20 -0.68
CA GLU A 220 -12.49 17.57 -0.40
C GLU A 220 -11.41 17.61 0.69
N GLN A 221 -11.64 16.92 1.79
CA GLN A 221 -10.76 16.96 2.96
C GLN A 221 -9.76 15.80 2.99
N GLN A 222 -10.15 14.63 2.45
CA GLN A 222 -9.34 13.41 2.43
C GLN A 222 -8.79 13.03 3.81
N ASN A 223 -9.69 13.08 4.80
CA ASN A 223 -9.32 12.82 6.19
C ASN A 223 -8.95 11.36 6.43
N PHE A 224 -7.94 11.15 7.25
CA PHE A 224 -7.53 9.82 7.70
C PHE A 224 -6.98 9.86 9.12
N ILE A 225 -6.91 8.72 9.79
CA ILE A 225 -6.14 8.60 11.02
C ILE A 225 -4.76 8.00 10.74
N SER A 226 -3.76 8.46 11.47
CA SER A 226 -2.40 7.94 11.41
C SER A 226 -2.03 7.33 12.75
N PHE A 227 -1.53 6.10 12.70
CA PHE A 227 -0.82 5.47 13.81
C PHE A 227 0.65 5.77 13.63
N GLY A 228 1.18 6.75 14.39
CA GLY A 228 2.57 7.18 14.28
C GLY A 228 3.55 6.18 14.88
N ILE A 229 4.84 6.41 14.62
CA ILE A 229 5.94 5.49 14.95
C ILE A 229 5.96 5.10 16.43
N SER A 230 5.63 6.03 17.32
CA SER A 230 5.60 5.81 18.78
C SER A 230 4.21 5.44 19.32
N GLY A 231 3.24 5.18 18.43
CA GLY A 231 1.88 4.76 18.80
C GLY A 231 0.91 5.90 19.10
N GLU A 232 1.28 7.14 18.79
CA GLU A 232 0.35 8.26 18.80
C GLU A 232 -0.67 8.11 17.67
N VAL A 233 -1.93 8.47 17.92
CA VAL A 233 -2.98 8.48 16.90
C VAL A 233 -3.41 9.92 16.63
N THR A 234 -3.33 10.31 15.38
CA THR A 234 -3.66 11.67 14.94
C THR A 234 -4.62 11.65 13.75
N VAL A 235 -5.51 12.63 13.67
CA VAL A 235 -6.34 12.89 12.51
C VAL A 235 -5.58 13.81 11.56
N ASN A 236 -5.45 13.40 10.32
CA ASN A 236 -4.71 14.12 9.28
C ASN A 236 -5.57 14.25 8.03
N SER A 237 -5.09 15.01 7.05
CA SER A 237 -5.72 15.16 5.74
C SER A 237 -4.70 14.99 4.62
N THR A 238 -5.14 14.48 3.48
CA THR A 238 -4.34 14.35 2.25
C THR A 238 -3.04 13.55 2.47
N LEU A 239 -3.14 12.24 2.42
CA LEU A 239 -2.00 11.34 2.61
C LEU A 239 -0.92 11.57 1.55
N LEU A 240 0.32 11.84 1.97
CA LEU A 240 1.52 11.92 1.13
C LEU A 240 1.30 12.69 -0.20
N PRO A 241 0.83 13.95 -0.17
CA PRO A 241 0.27 14.62 -1.34
C PRO A 241 1.23 14.72 -2.54
N SER A 242 2.51 14.94 -2.32
CA SER A 242 3.50 14.99 -3.41
C SER A 242 3.63 13.65 -4.14
N ARG A 243 3.63 12.55 -3.40
CA ARG A 243 3.80 11.19 -3.90
C ARG A 243 2.54 10.70 -4.60
N VAL A 244 1.36 10.91 -4.00
CA VAL A 244 0.06 10.56 -4.60
C VAL A 244 -0.20 11.38 -5.87
N ASN A 245 0.05 12.70 -5.84
CA ASN A 245 -0.12 13.55 -7.01
C ASN A 245 0.84 13.19 -8.14
N PHE A 246 2.08 12.81 -7.83
CA PHE A 246 3.02 12.34 -8.85
C PHE A 246 2.41 11.18 -9.66
N TRP A 247 1.96 10.11 -9.00
CA TRP A 247 1.36 8.96 -9.67
C TRP A 247 0.07 9.31 -10.42
N SER A 248 -0.76 10.19 -9.87
CA SER A 248 -2.01 10.66 -10.52
C SER A 248 -1.77 11.45 -11.80
N GLN A 249 -0.60 12.06 -11.97
CA GLN A 249 -0.25 12.83 -13.18
C GLN A 249 0.35 11.96 -14.29
N LEU A 250 0.81 10.76 -13.96
CA LEU A 250 1.31 9.81 -14.94
C LEU A 250 0.12 9.21 -15.71
N HIS A 251 0.17 9.28 -17.02
CA HIS A 251 -0.90 8.79 -17.88
C HIS A 251 -0.78 7.26 -18.07
N PHE A 252 -1.58 6.54 -17.31
CA PHE A 252 -1.81 5.10 -17.50
C PHE A 252 -3.15 4.91 -18.18
N ASN A 253 -3.18 4.11 -19.24
CA ASN A 253 -4.42 3.77 -19.95
C ASN A 253 -5.17 2.60 -19.30
N GLU A 254 -5.09 2.46 -17.98
CA GLU A 254 -5.70 1.36 -17.23
C GLU A 254 -7.24 1.36 -17.38
N GLU A 255 -7.82 2.54 -17.52
CA GLU A 255 -9.28 2.71 -17.75
C GLU A 255 -9.74 2.26 -19.14
N ILE A 256 -8.82 2.25 -20.13
CA ILE A 256 -9.14 2.03 -21.55
C ILE A 256 -8.94 0.57 -21.94
N ILE A 257 -8.29 -0.25 -21.11
CA ILE A 257 -8.07 -1.66 -21.40
C ILE A 257 -9.43 -2.34 -21.49
N GLU A 258 -9.86 -2.65 -22.71
CA GLU A 258 -11.06 -3.41 -22.95
C GLU A 258 -10.93 -4.82 -22.39
N CYS A 259 -12.00 -5.29 -21.75
CA CYS A 259 -12.11 -6.70 -21.38
C CYS A 259 -12.11 -7.55 -22.66
N CYS A 260 -11.09 -8.36 -22.85
CA CYS A 260 -10.98 -9.28 -23.99
C CYS A 260 -12.00 -10.42 -23.89
#